data_ab0abe27d8e6e16b69954f937f4bd3fe
#
_entry.id   ab0abe27d8e6e16b69954f937f4bd3fe
#
_cell.length_a   1.000
_cell.length_b   1.000
_cell.length_c   1.000
_cell.angle_alpha   90.00
_cell.angle_beta   90.00
_cell.angle_gamma   90.00
#
_symmetry.space_group_name_H-M   'P 1'
#
loop_
_entity.id
_entity.type
_entity.pdbx_description
1 polymer ?
#
loop_
_entity_poly.entity_id
_entity_poly.type
_entity_poly.pdbx_seq_one_letter_code
_entity_poly.pdbx_strand_id
1 'polypeptide(L)'
;MEEDKRTFLRIPTNLRGRIRLLASDKELQLFREAPITSTSVSVMELKSAGVNEALVNALAGIDRKLDLLISVHSQDNLLDDFPHAVQIGEISGAGVKLTSTLPLEIGQMIECVITLTQVPIRMAGVIGRVVRNEDVSGVPGWAVDFTRVRDRDLESIVQFVFQTQRDELRVKMWE
;
A
#
# COMPACT_ATOMS: atom_id res chain seq x y z
N MET A 1 -21.45 -20.29 -18.61
CA MET A 1 -20.07 -19.84 -18.46
C MET A 1 -20.14 -18.34 -18.15
N GLU A 2 -20.03 -17.96 -16.89
CA GLU A 2 -19.87 -16.55 -16.54
C GLU A 2 -18.44 -16.14 -16.94
N GLU A 3 -18.33 -15.31 -17.95
CA GLU A 3 -17.09 -14.61 -18.26
C GLU A 3 -16.68 -13.82 -17.03
N ASP A 4 -15.54 -14.17 -16.46
CA ASP A 4 -14.93 -13.47 -15.35
C ASP A 4 -14.51 -12.06 -15.83
N LYS A 5 -15.46 -11.10 -15.73
CA LYS A 5 -15.26 -9.68 -16.05
C LYS A 5 -14.35 -8.97 -15.05
N ARG A 6 -13.37 -9.67 -14.48
CA ARG A 6 -12.40 -9.09 -13.53
C ARG A 6 -11.35 -8.33 -14.30
N THR A 7 -11.50 -7.02 -14.32
CA THR A 7 -10.58 -6.09 -14.99
C THR A 7 -9.22 -5.95 -14.27
N PHE A 8 -9.14 -6.35 -12.98
CA PHE A 8 -7.94 -6.18 -12.15
C PHE A 8 -7.43 -7.51 -11.60
N LEU A 9 -6.13 -7.69 -11.73
CA LEU A 9 -5.39 -8.77 -11.09
C LEU A 9 -5.49 -8.66 -9.57
N ARG A 10 -5.66 -9.78 -8.88
CA ARG A 10 -5.67 -9.91 -7.43
C ARG A 10 -4.50 -10.75 -6.97
N ILE A 11 -3.84 -10.31 -5.94
CA ILE A 11 -2.72 -11.04 -5.34
C ILE A 11 -2.94 -11.22 -3.85
N PRO A 12 -2.59 -12.39 -3.30
CA PRO A 12 -2.52 -12.58 -1.86
C PRO A 12 -1.39 -11.71 -1.29
N THR A 13 -1.60 -11.14 -0.12
CA THR A 13 -0.61 -10.27 0.53
C THR A 13 -0.64 -10.45 2.04
N ASN A 14 0.30 -9.81 2.70
CA ASN A 14 0.32 -9.65 4.15
C ASN A 14 0.71 -8.20 4.48
N LEU A 15 -0.07 -7.25 3.95
CA LEU A 15 0.19 -5.83 4.13
C LEU A 15 -0.49 -5.29 5.38
N ARG A 16 0.15 -4.32 5.99
CA ARG A 16 -0.44 -3.53 7.07
C ARG A 16 -1.19 -2.34 6.50
N GLY A 17 -2.29 -2.01 7.12
CA GLY A 17 -3.04 -0.80 6.81
C GLY A 17 -3.65 -0.21 8.07
N ARG A 18 -4.24 0.95 7.88
CA ARG A 18 -5.02 1.61 8.92
C ARG A 18 -6.27 2.20 8.30
N ILE A 19 -7.35 2.20 9.07
CA ILE A 19 -8.63 2.73 8.59
C ILE A 19 -9.21 3.75 9.54
N ARG A 20 -10.02 4.64 8.99
CA ARG A 20 -11.03 5.43 9.69
C ARG A 20 -12.40 5.20 9.07
N LEU A 21 -13.42 5.31 9.88
CA LEU A 21 -14.79 5.22 9.42
C LEU A 21 -15.23 6.56 8.85
N LEU A 22 -15.99 6.52 7.76
CA LEU A 22 -16.58 7.70 7.15
C LEU A 22 -18.07 7.76 7.46
N ALA A 23 -18.58 8.94 7.76
CA ALA A 23 -20.02 9.16 8.00
C ALA A 23 -20.81 9.16 6.70
N SER A 24 -20.18 9.52 5.59
CA SER A 24 -20.80 9.53 4.26
C SER A 24 -19.77 9.30 3.15
N ASP A 25 -20.27 8.95 1.96
CA ASP A 25 -19.49 8.82 0.73
C ASP A 25 -18.97 10.16 0.18
N LYS A 26 -19.48 11.28 0.72
CA LYS A 26 -19.10 12.65 0.32
C LYS A 26 -17.90 13.18 1.11
N GLU A 27 -17.49 12.52 2.17
CA GLU A 27 -16.32 12.95 2.93
C GLU A 27 -15.06 12.97 2.05
N LEU A 28 -14.24 13.98 2.28
CA LEU A 28 -12.98 14.12 1.56
C LEU A 28 -11.96 13.13 2.09
N GLN A 29 -11.14 12.61 1.20
CA GLN A 29 -9.99 11.77 1.57
C GLN A 29 -8.99 12.61 2.37
N LEU A 30 -8.70 12.16 3.59
CA LEU A 30 -7.82 12.84 4.52
C LEU A 30 -6.35 12.52 4.20
N PHE A 31 -6.05 11.25 3.95
CA PHE A 31 -4.68 10.83 3.67
C PHE A 31 -4.15 11.45 2.38
N ARG A 32 -2.95 12.03 2.48
CA ARG A 32 -2.15 12.47 1.34
C ARG A 32 -0.72 12.02 1.58
N GLU A 33 -0.23 11.14 0.73
CA GLU A 33 1.20 10.86 0.73
C GLU A 33 1.94 12.15 0.36
N ALA A 34 2.86 12.58 1.24
CA ALA A 34 3.75 13.67 0.89
C ALA A 34 4.51 13.28 -0.39
N PRO A 35 4.62 14.17 -1.38
CA PRO A 35 5.47 13.91 -2.52
C PRO A 35 6.89 13.74 -1.98
N ILE A 36 7.35 12.50 -1.87
CA ILE A 36 8.77 12.24 -1.71
C ILE A 36 9.34 12.64 -3.08
N THR A 37 9.80 13.87 -3.18
CA THR A 37 10.66 14.28 -4.28
C THR A 37 11.99 13.55 -4.07
N SER A 38 11.95 12.24 -4.25
CA SER A 38 13.15 11.46 -4.37
C SER A 38 13.78 11.77 -5.74
N THR A 39 14.47 12.89 -5.82
CA THR A 39 15.66 12.93 -6.67
C THR A 39 16.69 12.01 -5.99
N SER A 40 16.38 10.73 -5.86
CA SER A 40 17.38 9.75 -5.50
C SER A 40 18.32 9.67 -6.69
N VAL A 41 19.39 10.42 -6.63
CA VAL A 41 20.48 10.26 -7.58
C VAL A 41 20.92 8.81 -7.47
N SER A 42 20.73 8.08 -8.57
CA SER A 42 21.01 6.65 -8.55
C SER A 42 22.48 6.43 -8.25
N VAL A 43 22.80 5.43 -7.45
CA VAL A 43 24.18 5.01 -7.17
C VAL A 43 24.96 4.79 -8.50
N MET A 44 24.26 4.32 -9.53
CA MET A 44 24.84 4.11 -10.86
C MET A 44 25.19 5.44 -11.53
N GLU A 45 24.36 6.48 -11.40
CA GLU A 45 24.64 7.80 -11.95
C GLU A 45 25.83 8.46 -11.24
N LEU A 46 25.92 8.34 -9.92
CA LEU A 46 27.07 8.83 -9.16
C LEU A 46 28.39 8.14 -9.56
N LYS A 47 28.35 6.82 -9.74
CA LYS A 47 29.50 6.04 -10.21
C LYS A 47 29.90 6.43 -11.63
N SER A 48 28.95 6.60 -12.53
CA SER A 48 29.20 7.02 -13.90
C SER A 48 29.73 8.45 -14.00
N ALA A 49 29.38 9.32 -13.04
CA ALA A 49 29.93 10.67 -12.92
C ALA A 49 31.33 10.73 -12.29
N GLY A 50 31.94 9.58 -11.99
CA GLY A 50 33.29 9.51 -11.45
C GLY A 50 33.42 9.88 -9.96
N VAL A 51 32.30 9.83 -9.21
CA VAL A 51 32.33 10.08 -7.77
C VAL A 51 33.04 8.93 -7.06
N ASN A 52 33.87 9.26 -6.06
CA ASN A 52 34.60 8.28 -5.28
C ASN A 52 33.65 7.26 -4.64
N GLU A 53 33.99 5.98 -4.72
CA GLU A 53 33.15 4.88 -4.24
C GLU A 53 32.86 4.95 -2.73
N ALA A 54 33.82 5.40 -1.92
CA ALA A 54 33.61 5.58 -0.48
C ALA A 54 32.55 6.67 -0.21
N LEU A 55 32.55 7.74 -1.00
CA LEU A 55 31.56 8.80 -0.91
C LEU A 55 30.17 8.31 -1.39
N VAL A 56 30.12 7.55 -2.48
CA VAL A 56 28.85 6.95 -2.97
C VAL A 56 28.24 6.05 -1.88
N ASN A 57 29.04 5.20 -1.26
CA ASN A 57 28.60 4.32 -0.18
C ASN A 57 28.13 5.09 1.07
N ALA A 58 28.83 6.16 1.42
CA ALA A 58 28.43 7.03 2.53
C ALA A 58 27.09 7.72 2.26
N LEU A 59 26.89 8.26 1.06
CA LEU A 59 25.62 8.89 0.65
C LEU A 59 24.47 7.89 0.63
N ALA A 60 24.67 6.71 0.08
CA ALA A 60 23.67 5.64 0.07
C ALA A 60 23.34 5.15 1.49
N GLY A 61 24.31 5.19 2.41
CA GLY A 61 24.11 4.88 3.83
C GLY A 61 23.26 5.94 4.55
N ILE A 62 23.48 7.22 4.24
CA ILE A 62 22.70 8.34 4.77
C ILE A 62 21.26 8.27 4.24
N ASP A 63 21.10 8.07 2.93
CA ASP A 63 19.80 7.98 2.26
C ASP A 63 18.92 6.89 2.91
N ARG A 64 19.48 5.69 3.12
CA ARG A 64 18.78 4.60 3.83
C ARG A 64 18.38 4.96 5.26
N LYS A 65 19.22 5.69 5.99
CA LYS A 65 18.88 6.14 7.36
C LYS A 65 17.77 7.18 7.34
N LEU A 66 17.75 8.08 6.35
CA LEU A 66 16.67 9.05 6.16
C LEU A 66 15.36 8.34 5.81
N ASP A 67 15.39 7.37 4.91
CA ASP A 67 14.21 6.54 4.58
C ASP A 67 13.63 5.86 5.81
N LEU A 68 14.48 5.33 6.68
CA LEU A 68 14.05 4.70 7.92
C LEU A 68 13.40 5.72 8.88
N LEU A 69 13.98 6.89 9.05
CA LEU A 69 13.42 7.96 9.89
C LEU A 69 12.08 8.45 9.36
N ILE A 70 11.97 8.67 8.06
CA ILE A 70 10.72 9.05 7.39
C ILE A 70 9.65 7.97 7.60
N SER A 71 10.03 6.70 7.47
CA SER A 71 9.14 5.56 7.66
C SER A 71 8.54 5.54 9.07
N VAL A 72 9.37 5.71 10.11
CA VAL A 72 8.92 5.74 11.50
C VAL A 72 8.00 6.93 11.74
N HIS A 73 8.41 8.12 11.33
CA HIS A 73 7.63 9.34 11.53
C HIS A 73 6.28 9.32 10.80
N SER A 74 6.23 8.77 9.58
CA SER A 74 5.00 8.65 8.81
C SER A 74 4.01 7.68 9.44
N GLN A 75 4.48 6.62 10.09
CA GLN A 75 3.61 5.69 10.82
C GLN A 75 3.00 6.32 12.06
N ASP A 76 3.76 7.10 12.82
CA ASP A 76 3.27 7.78 14.02
C ASP A 76 2.15 8.77 13.70
N ASN A 77 2.31 9.56 12.64
CA ASN A 77 1.31 10.54 12.21
C ASN A 77 -0.02 9.91 11.76
N LEU A 78 -0.01 8.66 11.29
CA LEU A 78 -1.23 7.97 10.90
C LEU A 78 -2.09 7.52 12.08
N LEU A 79 -1.51 7.37 13.27
CA LEU A 79 -2.23 6.81 14.42
C LEU A 79 -3.40 7.69 14.87
N ASP A 80 -3.23 9.01 14.81
CA ASP A 80 -4.22 9.97 15.25
C ASP A 80 -5.42 10.04 14.28
N ASP A 81 -5.14 10.06 12.98
CA ASP A 81 -6.16 10.21 11.93
C ASP A 81 -6.81 8.87 11.54
N PHE A 82 -6.07 7.77 11.65
CA PHE A 82 -6.49 6.41 11.29
C PHE A 82 -6.31 5.45 12.47
N PRO A 83 -7.21 5.49 13.45
CA PRO A 83 -7.00 4.80 14.73
C PRO A 83 -7.04 3.28 14.65
N HIS A 84 -7.68 2.70 13.63
CA HIS A 84 -7.91 1.27 13.56
C HIS A 84 -6.92 0.57 12.65
N ALA A 85 -6.14 -0.37 13.20
CA ALA A 85 -5.23 -1.19 12.43
C ALA A 85 -5.99 -2.29 11.67
N VAL A 86 -5.56 -2.58 10.46
CA VAL A 86 -6.07 -3.67 9.63
C VAL A 86 -4.92 -4.46 9.02
N GLN A 87 -5.19 -5.73 8.73
CA GLN A 87 -4.32 -6.60 7.97
C GLN A 87 -4.96 -6.87 6.61
N ILE A 88 -4.22 -6.65 5.53
CA ILE A 88 -4.70 -6.82 4.16
C ILE A 88 -4.17 -8.13 3.63
N GLY A 89 -5.06 -9.09 3.44
CA GLY A 89 -4.74 -10.43 2.95
C GLY A 89 -4.82 -10.60 1.43
N GLU A 90 -5.53 -9.70 0.74
CA GLU A 90 -5.62 -9.69 -0.72
C GLU A 90 -5.79 -8.26 -1.22
N ILE A 91 -5.12 -7.91 -2.31
CA ILE A 91 -5.20 -6.57 -2.92
C ILE A 91 -5.32 -6.66 -4.44
N SER A 92 -6.05 -5.70 -5.01
CA SER A 92 -6.16 -5.45 -6.45
C SER A 92 -6.33 -3.95 -6.73
N GLY A 93 -6.35 -3.56 -7.99
CA GLY A 93 -6.70 -2.19 -8.38
C GLY A 93 -8.15 -1.77 -8.10
N ALA A 94 -9.02 -2.71 -7.73
CA ALA A 94 -10.45 -2.46 -7.48
C ALA A 94 -10.87 -2.62 -6.02
N GLY A 95 -10.06 -3.23 -5.17
CA GLY A 95 -10.43 -3.48 -3.78
C GLY A 95 -9.44 -4.33 -3.00
N VAL A 96 -9.77 -4.56 -1.75
CA VAL A 96 -8.98 -5.35 -0.80
C VAL A 96 -9.85 -6.32 -0.03
N LYS A 97 -9.23 -7.39 0.48
CA LYS A 97 -9.78 -8.17 1.59
C LYS A 97 -8.94 -7.90 2.83
N LEU A 98 -9.60 -7.59 3.92
CA LEU A 98 -8.93 -7.22 5.16
C LEU A 98 -9.55 -7.86 6.38
N THR A 99 -8.75 -7.97 7.44
CA THR A 99 -9.19 -8.29 8.79
C THR A 99 -8.97 -7.09 9.70
N SER A 100 -9.84 -6.93 10.69
CA SER A 100 -9.78 -5.84 11.67
C SER A 100 -10.27 -6.33 13.02
N THR A 101 -9.77 -5.76 14.09
CA THR A 101 -10.34 -5.93 15.43
C THR A 101 -11.62 -5.12 15.61
N LEU A 102 -11.79 -4.05 14.83
CA LEU A 102 -13.04 -3.30 14.76
C LEU A 102 -14.02 -4.06 13.86
N PRO A 103 -15.22 -4.43 14.36
CA PRO A 103 -16.24 -5.00 13.51
C PRO A 103 -16.73 -3.96 12.51
N LEU A 104 -16.80 -4.35 11.24
CA LEU A 104 -17.28 -3.51 10.14
C LEU A 104 -18.66 -4.00 9.69
N GLU A 105 -19.49 -3.08 9.26
CA GLU A 105 -20.82 -3.38 8.73
C GLU A 105 -20.83 -3.32 7.20
N ILE A 106 -21.63 -4.19 6.59
CA ILE A 106 -21.82 -4.17 5.12
C ILE A 106 -22.47 -2.84 4.73
N GLY A 107 -21.91 -2.19 3.72
CA GLY A 107 -22.33 -0.86 3.26
C GLY A 107 -21.55 0.29 3.91
N GLN A 108 -20.78 0.03 4.95
CA GLN A 108 -19.98 1.04 5.62
C GLN A 108 -18.89 1.60 4.74
N MET A 109 -18.74 2.91 4.77
CA MET A 109 -17.66 3.61 4.08
C MET A 109 -16.46 3.74 5.00
N ILE A 110 -15.29 3.44 4.46
CA ILE A 110 -14.02 3.59 5.16
C ILE A 110 -13.00 4.31 4.29
N GLU A 111 -12.11 5.03 4.91
CA GLU A 111 -10.85 5.42 4.29
C GLU A 111 -9.76 4.50 4.82
N CYS A 112 -9.01 3.90 3.91
CA CYS A 112 -7.95 2.96 4.23
C CYS A 112 -6.61 3.48 3.70
N VAL A 113 -5.60 3.49 4.55
CA VAL A 113 -4.20 3.73 4.18
C VAL A 113 -3.48 2.40 4.20
N ILE A 114 -2.93 2.03 3.06
CA ILE A 114 -2.24 0.75 2.83
C ILE A 114 -0.75 1.02 2.77
N THR A 115 0.04 0.35 3.60
CA THR A 115 1.50 0.39 3.53
C THR A 115 1.97 -0.66 2.52
N LEU A 116 2.32 -0.22 1.32
CA LEU A 116 2.77 -1.08 0.23
C LEU A 116 4.21 -1.57 0.42
N THR A 117 5.10 -0.67 0.84
CA THR A 117 6.47 -1.00 1.22
C THR A 117 6.86 -0.22 2.47
N GLN A 118 7.83 -0.73 3.24
CA GLN A 118 8.25 -0.12 4.50
C GLN A 118 9.54 0.69 4.39
N VAL A 119 10.47 0.27 3.55
CA VAL A 119 11.76 0.96 3.36
C VAL A 119 12.17 0.89 1.89
N PRO A 120 12.12 1.98 1.12
CA PRO A 120 11.47 3.25 1.48
C PRO A 120 9.97 3.08 1.71
N ILE A 121 9.40 3.88 2.59
CA ILE A 121 7.96 3.78 2.86
C ILE A 121 7.17 4.26 1.66
N ARG A 122 6.21 3.45 1.23
CA ARG A 122 5.22 3.81 0.22
C ARG A 122 3.84 3.43 0.73
N MET A 123 2.94 4.37 0.70
CA MET A 123 1.57 4.20 1.15
C MET A 123 0.61 4.63 0.05
N ALA A 124 -0.57 4.02 0.04
CA ALA A 124 -1.66 4.43 -0.82
C ALA A 124 -2.93 4.60 0.00
N GLY A 125 -3.64 5.69 -0.25
CA GLY A 125 -4.92 5.99 0.38
C GLY A 125 -6.08 5.70 -0.54
N VAL A 126 -7.09 5.02 -0.03
CA VAL A 126 -8.30 4.68 -0.77
C VAL A 126 -9.54 4.93 0.06
N ILE A 127 -10.63 5.32 -0.58
CA ILE A 127 -11.97 5.27 0.02
C ILE A 127 -12.69 4.09 -0.58
N GLY A 128 -13.26 3.25 0.28
CA GLY A 128 -13.96 2.05 -0.14
C GLY A 128 -15.21 1.78 0.68
N ARG A 129 -16.02 0.87 0.15
CA ARG A 129 -17.25 0.39 0.79
C ARG A 129 -17.09 -1.06 1.16
N VAL A 130 -17.44 -1.42 2.37
CA VAL A 130 -17.54 -2.81 2.80
C VAL A 130 -18.71 -3.46 2.08
N VAL A 131 -18.43 -4.49 1.27
CA VAL A 131 -19.46 -5.11 0.40
C VAL A 131 -19.93 -6.46 0.89
N ARG A 132 -19.09 -7.21 1.61
CA ARG A 132 -19.45 -8.51 2.15
C ARG A 132 -18.44 -9.00 3.19
N ASN A 133 -18.88 -9.98 3.99
CA ASN A 133 -17.98 -10.77 4.82
C ASN A 133 -17.21 -11.76 3.95
N GLU A 134 -15.94 -11.95 4.27
CA GLU A 134 -15.03 -12.85 3.55
C GLU A 134 -14.14 -13.60 4.54
N ASP A 135 -13.70 -14.79 4.13
CA ASP A 135 -12.57 -15.44 4.79
C ASP A 135 -11.26 -14.87 4.23
N VAL A 136 -10.40 -14.43 5.12
CA VAL A 136 -9.09 -13.87 4.77
C VAL A 136 -8.02 -14.75 5.40
N SER A 137 -7.50 -15.71 4.64
CA SER A 137 -6.50 -16.68 5.10
C SER A 137 -6.93 -17.45 6.36
N GLY A 138 -8.18 -17.92 6.40
CA GLY A 138 -8.76 -18.67 7.51
C GLY A 138 -9.25 -17.80 8.68
N VAL A 139 -9.24 -16.49 8.55
CA VAL A 139 -9.72 -15.54 9.57
C VAL A 139 -10.92 -14.76 9.02
N PRO A 140 -12.02 -14.63 9.79
CA PRO A 140 -13.14 -13.80 9.37
C PRO A 140 -12.71 -12.35 9.12
N GLY A 141 -13.14 -11.81 8.00
CA GLY A 141 -12.82 -10.46 7.58
C GLY A 141 -13.84 -9.89 6.61
N TRP A 142 -13.45 -8.90 5.84
CA TRP A 142 -14.32 -8.17 4.94
C TRP A 142 -13.67 -7.93 3.59
N ALA A 143 -14.49 -7.98 2.54
CA ALA A 143 -14.16 -7.45 1.23
C ALA A 143 -14.60 -5.99 1.14
N VAL A 144 -13.71 -5.16 0.65
CA VAL A 144 -13.91 -3.72 0.46
C VAL A 144 -13.66 -3.37 -0.98
N ASP A 145 -14.67 -2.83 -1.66
CA ASP A 145 -14.53 -2.31 -3.01
C ASP A 145 -14.14 -0.83 -2.95
N PHE A 146 -13.18 -0.44 -3.77
CA PHE A 146 -12.77 0.94 -3.88
C PHE A 146 -13.84 1.76 -4.59
N THR A 147 -14.26 2.86 -3.97
CA THR A 147 -15.22 3.81 -4.53
C THR A 147 -14.57 5.08 -5.02
N ARG A 148 -13.49 5.51 -4.36
CA ARG A 148 -12.66 6.64 -4.76
C ARG A 148 -11.19 6.35 -4.47
N VAL A 149 -10.38 6.45 -5.50
CA VAL A 149 -8.92 6.33 -5.41
C VAL A 149 -8.33 7.43 -6.27
N ARG A 150 -7.35 8.15 -5.76
CA ARG A 150 -6.62 9.12 -6.57
C ARG A 150 -5.74 8.38 -7.58
N ASP A 151 -5.54 8.97 -8.75
CA ASP A 151 -4.75 8.35 -9.83
C ASP A 151 -3.37 7.90 -9.36
N ARG A 152 -2.69 8.70 -8.56
CA ARG A 152 -1.39 8.38 -7.99
C ARG A 152 -1.43 7.17 -7.04
N ASP A 153 -2.44 7.12 -6.17
CA ASP A 153 -2.62 6.01 -5.23
C ASP A 153 -2.95 4.71 -5.98
N LEU A 154 -3.83 4.81 -6.98
CA LEU A 154 -4.18 3.69 -7.85
C LEU A 154 -2.96 3.17 -8.62
N GLU A 155 -2.17 4.08 -9.20
CA GLU A 155 -0.94 3.72 -9.90
C GLU A 155 0.04 2.99 -8.97
N SER A 156 0.23 3.48 -7.75
CA SER A 156 1.08 2.83 -6.75
C SER A 156 0.61 1.42 -6.39
N ILE A 157 -0.71 1.23 -6.23
CA ILE A 157 -1.30 -0.09 -5.96
C ILE A 157 -1.09 -1.02 -7.16
N VAL A 158 -1.39 -0.57 -8.37
CA VAL A 158 -1.27 -1.36 -9.59
C VAL A 158 0.19 -1.76 -9.84
N GLN A 159 1.13 -0.85 -9.68
CA GLN A 159 2.57 -1.15 -9.77
C GLN A 159 3.00 -2.19 -8.74
N PHE A 160 2.55 -2.06 -7.50
CA PHE A 160 2.83 -3.03 -6.44
C PHE A 160 2.31 -4.42 -6.81
N VAL A 161 1.05 -4.52 -7.27
CA VAL A 161 0.42 -5.78 -7.67
C VAL A 161 1.21 -6.46 -8.80
N PHE A 162 1.57 -5.72 -9.85
CA PHE A 162 2.34 -6.26 -10.97
C PHE A 162 3.75 -6.68 -10.57
N GLN A 163 4.41 -5.91 -9.71
CA GLN A 163 5.76 -6.25 -9.26
C GLN A 163 5.76 -7.51 -8.40
N THR A 164 4.84 -7.62 -7.45
CA THR A 164 4.70 -8.80 -6.59
C THR A 164 4.42 -10.06 -7.42
N GLN A 165 3.50 -9.97 -8.39
CA GLN A 165 3.23 -11.11 -9.29
C GLN A 165 4.47 -11.53 -10.07
N ARG A 166 5.24 -10.57 -10.58
CA ARG A 166 6.46 -10.85 -11.33
C ARG A 166 7.51 -11.55 -10.48
N ASP A 167 7.64 -11.13 -9.23
CA ASP A 167 8.57 -11.72 -8.28
C ASP A 167 8.16 -13.14 -7.90
N GLU A 168 6.87 -13.40 -7.68
CA GLU A 168 6.34 -14.75 -7.45
C GLU A 168 6.58 -15.69 -8.64
N LEU A 169 6.39 -15.22 -9.87
CA LEU A 169 6.67 -16.01 -11.06
C LEU A 169 8.16 -16.34 -11.21
N ARG A 170 9.05 -15.41 -10.86
CA ARG A 170 10.50 -15.67 -10.86
C ARG A 170 10.89 -16.76 -9.86
N VAL A 171 10.37 -16.71 -8.64
CA VAL A 171 10.64 -17.73 -7.61
C VAL A 171 10.20 -19.12 -8.11
N LYS A 172 9.01 -19.22 -8.69
CA LYS A 172 8.50 -20.51 -9.25
C LYS A 172 9.29 -21.05 -10.43
N MET A 173 10.04 -20.22 -11.13
CA MET A 173 10.88 -20.67 -12.25
C MET A 173 12.25 -21.23 -11.80
N TRP A 174 12.62 -21.03 -10.54
CA TRP A 174 13.89 -21.49 -9.96
C TRP A 174 13.73 -22.68 -9.01
N GLU A 175 12.51 -23.14 -8.75
CA GLU A 175 12.18 -24.39 -8.07
C GLU A 175 11.99 -25.56 -9.07
#